data_e466468ce16443d8d4e759f9ad824647
#
_entry.id   e466468ce16443d8d4e759f9ad824647
#
_cell.length_a   1.000
_cell.length_b   1.000
_cell.length_c   1.000
_cell.angle_alpha   90.00
_cell.angle_beta   90.00
_cell.angle_gamma   90.00
#
_symmetry.space_group_name_H-M   'P 1'
#
loop_
_entity.id
_entity.type
_entity.pdbx_description
1 polymer ?
#
loop_
_entity_poly.entity_id
_entity_poly.type
_entity_poly.pdbx_seq_one_letter_code
_entity_poly.pdbx_strand_id
1 'polypeptide(L)'
;MSQKPMLKLLKWLDNSYKYIVAAIILAIPLYPKFPSVRVPGTYVSVRLEDFLLLAVVFFWLVLNASKLKKFAKDKIAMAIAIFLLVGLVSLISAIFITQSVIPHLGLLHWLRRIEYLALFFVGLTAIRDKKTLDFYLKLLGITIIAAFVYGLGQKYLTWPVIITQNLEYSKGIALRWIPGSHINSTFAGHYDLATYLVLLLPIFVSLLFVVRRIRSRVFLLVVVLSGLWLLINAISRISIVSYMVGVTLSLFLLKRYKAIPLVIVVSLVFFSFSSDLLSRYVRIIDVGRRQIDRIFYNFPSTAAYAQSEEMVSQRRIKEVILTPTPVPVFEDRSTSIRLNVEWPRALRALAKNPLLGTGYSSITLATDNDYLRLLGETGILGFFAFFLIFARVAKHFKRAFGIIRKDVNRVSSAFIAGVIGALPGLFVNTIFIDIFEASKFATIFWLVIGFSVAVIKLRSNE
;
A
#
# COMPACT_ATOMS: atom_id res chain seq x y z
N MET A 1 -25.07 9.17 41.61
CA MET A 1 -24.49 7.91 41.10
C MET A 1 -22.99 7.88 41.42
N SER A 2 -22.53 6.81 42.08
CA SER A 2 -21.14 6.70 42.59
C SER A 2 -20.15 6.73 41.42
N GLN A 3 -19.17 7.65 41.44
CA GLN A 3 -18.08 7.76 40.44
C GLN A 3 -17.13 6.53 40.42
N LYS A 4 -17.16 5.71 41.47
CA LYS A 4 -16.30 4.53 41.65
C LYS A 4 -16.43 3.44 40.58
N PRO A 5 -17.65 3.01 40.12
CA PRO A 5 -17.80 1.98 39.09
C PRO A 5 -17.30 2.46 37.72
N MET A 6 -17.56 3.72 37.37
CA MET A 6 -17.11 4.31 36.10
C MET A 6 -15.58 4.40 36.04
N LEU A 7 -14.92 4.76 37.12
CA LEU A 7 -13.44 4.78 37.22
C LEU A 7 -12.82 3.38 37.12
N LYS A 8 -13.47 2.35 37.67
CA LYS A 8 -13.04 0.95 37.52
C LYS A 8 -13.17 0.48 36.08
N LEU A 9 -14.29 0.79 35.41
CA LEU A 9 -14.52 0.46 34.02
C LEU A 9 -13.49 1.13 33.10
N LEU A 10 -13.21 2.43 33.29
CA LEU A 10 -12.21 3.16 32.51
C LEU A 10 -10.81 2.57 32.68
N LYS A 11 -10.41 2.19 33.91
CA LYS A 11 -9.13 1.50 34.16
C LYS A 11 -9.06 0.13 33.48
N TRP A 12 -10.14 -0.64 33.51
CA TRP A 12 -10.19 -1.92 32.80
C TRP A 12 -10.09 -1.75 31.29
N LEU A 13 -10.84 -0.81 30.72
CA LEU A 13 -10.76 -0.46 29.29
C LEU A 13 -9.34 0.00 28.91
N ASP A 14 -8.71 0.82 29.74
CA ASP A 14 -7.35 1.31 29.50
C ASP A 14 -6.31 0.17 29.51
N ASN A 15 -6.45 -0.79 30.40
CA ASN A 15 -5.60 -2.00 30.43
C ASN A 15 -5.88 -2.92 29.22
N SER A 16 -7.14 -3.01 28.78
CA SER A 16 -7.57 -3.84 27.65
C SER A 16 -7.16 -3.23 26.31
N TYR A 17 -6.94 -1.91 26.26
CA TYR A 17 -6.65 -1.20 25.01
C TYR A 17 -5.46 -1.78 24.23
N LYS A 18 -4.41 -2.19 24.95
CA LYS A 18 -3.24 -2.86 24.35
C LYS A 18 -3.62 -4.12 23.57
N TYR A 19 -4.55 -4.92 24.11
CA TYR A 19 -4.98 -6.17 23.49
C TYR A 19 -5.98 -5.94 22.36
N ILE A 20 -6.78 -4.87 22.43
CA ILE A 20 -7.68 -4.44 21.35
C ILE A 20 -6.86 -4.03 20.13
N VAL A 21 -5.79 -3.24 20.30
CA VAL A 21 -4.87 -2.89 19.22
C VAL A 21 -4.13 -4.13 18.69
N ALA A 22 -3.76 -5.06 19.56
CA ALA A 22 -3.16 -6.34 19.17
C ALA A 22 -4.12 -7.17 18.29
N ALA A 23 -5.41 -7.15 18.61
CA ALA A 23 -6.43 -7.84 17.80
C ALA A 23 -6.51 -7.28 16.38
N ILE A 24 -6.42 -5.94 16.20
CA ILE A 24 -6.36 -5.33 14.85
C ILE A 24 -5.11 -5.82 14.09
N ILE A 25 -3.94 -5.76 14.75
CA ILE A 25 -2.67 -6.15 14.11
C ILE A 25 -2.73 -7.59 13.60
N LEU A 26 -3.39 -8.48 14.33
CA LEU A 26 -3.54 -9.88 13.94
C LEU A 26 -4.70 -10.09 12.95
N ALA A 27 -5.89 -9.58 13.30
CA ALA A 27 -7.10 -9.87 12.53
C ALA A 27 -7.07 -9.27 11.12
N ILE A 28 -6.66 -8.00 10.96
CA ILE A 28 -6.73 -7.33 9.66
C ILE A 28 -5.87 -8.03 8.60
N PRO A 29 -4.58 -8.35 8.81
CA PRO A 29 -3.80 -9.04 7.79
C PRO A 29 -4.20 -10.50 7.59
N LEU A 30 -4.64 -11.20 8.64
CA LEU A 30 -4.82 -12.66 8.61
C LEU A 30 -6.24 -13.10 8.26
N TYR A 31 -7.26 -12.29 8.59
CA TYR A 31 -8.64 -12.65 8.28
C TYR A 31 -8.91 -12.52 6.77
N PRO A 32 -9.30 -13.60 6.07
CA PRO A 32 -9.68 -13.50 4.66
C PRO A 32 -10.90 -12.58 4.48
N LYS A 33 -10.92 -11.82 3.40
CA LYS A 33 -11.96 -10.79 3.17
C LYS A 33 -13.31 -11.39 2.78
N PHE A 34 -13.96 -12.10 3.67
CA PHE A 34 -15.32 -12.59 3.45
C PHE A 34 -16.34 -11.44 3.56
N PRO A 35 -17.28 -11.30 2.59
CA PRO A 35 -18.34 -10.32 2.67
C PRO A 35 -19.35 -10.70 3.76
N SER A 36 -19.65 -9.79 4.69
CA SER A 36 -20.71 -9.98 5.69
C SER A 36 -22.03 -9.42 5.18
N VAL A 37 -22.00 -8.21 4.63
CA VAL A 37 -23.18 -7.55 4.06
C VAL A 37 -22.82 -7.03 2.66
N ARG A 38 -23.62 -7.41 1.66
CA ARG A 38 -23.46 -6.92 0.29
C ARG A 38 -24.11 -5.55 0.15
N VAL A 39 -23.42 -4.64 -0.52
CA VAL A 39 -23.96 -3.32 -0.86
C VAL A 39 -24.36 -3.33 -2.34
N PRO A 40 -25.63 -3.05 -2.67
CA PRO A 40 -26.05 -2.97 -4.07
C PRO A 40 -25.27 -1.91 -4.85
N GLY A 41 -24.95 -2.20 -6.12
CA GLY A 41 -24.31 -1.27 -7.02
C GLY A 41 -22.77 -1.16 -6.88
N THR A 42 -22.15 -1.97 -6.02
CA THR A 42 -20.71 -2.00 -5.87
C THR A 42 -20.17 -3.42 -5.66
N TYR A 43 -18.89 -3.63 -6.01
CA TYR A 43 -18.14 -4.84 -5.66
C TYR A 43 -17.63 -4.82 -4.21
N VAL A 44 -17.72 -3.68 -3.54
CA VAL A 44 -17.27 -3.51 -2.16
C VAL A 44 -18.38 -3.92 -1.21
N SER A 45 -18.07 -4.80 -0.27
CA SER A 45 -19.00 -5.29 0.76
C SER A 45 -18.55 -4.77 2.12
N VAL A 46 -19.51 -4.65 3.05
CA VAL A 46 -19.20 -4.47 4.49
C VAL A 46 -18.72 -5.81 5.02
N ARG A 47 -17.63 -5.82 5.78
CA ARG A 47 -16.94 -7.02 6.26
C ARG A 47 -16.85 -7.03 7.79
N LEU A 48 -16.55 -8.20 8.36
CA LEU A 48 -16.33 -8.32 9.81
C LEU A 48 -15.18 -7.43 10.30
N GLU A 49 -14.17 -7.23 9.47
CA GLU A 49 -13.04 -6.32 9.78
C GLU A 49 -13.51 -4.87 9.99
N ASP A 50 -14.50 -4.38 9.22
CA ASP A 50 -15.06 -3.03 9.36
C ASP A 50 -15.73 -2.85 10.72
N PHE A 51 -16.46 -3.86 11.22
CA PHE A 51 -17.04 -3.83 12.57
C PHE A 51 -16.00 -3.83 13.68
N LEU A 52 -14.90 -4.60 13.50
CA LEU A 52 -13.79 -4.58 14.44
C LEU A 52 -13.13 -3.19 14.49
N LEU A 53 -12.90 -2.58 13.34
CA LEU A 53 -12.31 -1.24 13.26
C LEU A 53 -13.22 -0.18 13.90
N LEU A 54 -14.53 -0.23 13.63
CA LEU A 54 -15.50 0.66 14.26
C LEU A 54 -15.49 0.49 15.79
N ALA A 55 -15.48 -0.74 16.29
CA ALA A 55 -15.40 -1.00 17.73
C ALA A 55 -14.13 -0.41 18.34
N VAL A 56 -12.99 -0.56 17.69
CA VAL A 56 -11.72 -0.01 18.21
C VAL A 56 -11.71 1.51 18.19
N VAL A 57 -12.20 2.14 17.14
CA VAL A 57 -12.32 3.60 17.05
C VAL A 57 -13.29 4.11 18.13
N PHE A 58 -14.40 3.41 18.36
CA PHE A 58 -15.32 3.74 19.45
C PHE A 58 -14.66 3.65 20.83
N PHE A 59 -13.94 2.55 21.13
CA PHE A 59 -13.17 2.43 22.37
C PHE A 59 -12.13 3.52 22.51
N TRP A 60 -11.43 3.86 21.41
CA TRP A 60 -10.46 4.95 21.41
C TRP A 60 -11.13 6.29 21.76
N LEU A 61 -12.29 6.60 21.18
CA LEU A 61 -13.06 7.81 21.45
C LEU A 61 -13.47 7.90 22.93
N VAL A 62 -14.00 6.81 23.48
CA VAL A 62 -14.39 6.75 24.90
C VAL A 62 -13.19 7.00 25.82
N LEU A 63 -12.06 6.35 25.59
CA LEU A 63 -10.85 6.49 26.39
C LEU A 63 -10.18 7.86 26.29
N ASN A 64 -10.34 8.54 25.17
CA ASN A 64 -9.68 9.81 24.90
C ASN A 64 -10.65 11.00 24.80
N ALA A 65 -11.92 10.82 25.21
CA ALA A 65 -12.96 11.86 25.13
C ALA A 65 -12.52 13.19 25.77
N SER A 66 -11.89 13.13 26.95
CA SER A 66 -11.36 14.32 27.67
C SER A 66 -10.19 14.99 26.95
N LYS A 67 -9.49 14.26 26.05
CA LYS A 67 -8.33 14.75 25.31
C LYS A 67 -8.64 15.20 23.89
N LEU A 68 -9.88 15.06 23.41
CA LEU A 68 -10.27 15.37 22.03
C LEU A 68 -9.95 16.84 21.67
N LYS A 69 -10.18 17.79 22.57
CA LYS A 69 -9.79 19.21 22.37
C LYS A 69 -8.28 19.40 22.13
N LYS A 70 -7.44 18.56 22.77
CA LYS A 70 -5.98 18.58 22.59
C LYS A 70 -5.61 17.98 21.23
N PHE A 71 -6.25 16.88 20.82
CA PHE A 71 -6.03 16.29 19.51
C PHE A 71 -6.46 17.24 18.38
N ALA A 72 -7.58 17.92 18.53
CA ALA A 72 -8.06 18.90 17.53
C ALA A 72 -7.06 20.05 17.27
N LYS A 73 -6.19 20.38 18.25
CA LYS A 73 -5.10 21.36 18.09
C LYS A 73 -3.81 20.77 17.50
N ASP A 74 -3.71 19.44 17.36
CA ASP A 74 -2.54 18.79 16.75
C ASP A 74 -2.53 19.06 15.24
N LYS A 75 -1.37 19.48 14.71
CA LYS A 75 -1.23 19.87 13.29
C LYS A 75 -1.47 18.72 12.30
N ILE A 76 -1.23 17.46 12.73
CA ILE A 76 -1.53 16.30 11.88
C ILE A 76 -3.04 16.05 11.91
N ALA A 77 -3.68 16.13 13.08
CA ALA A 77 -5.12 15.97 13.22
C ALA A 77 -5.87 17.04 12.39
N MET A 78 -5.39 18.28 12.40
CA MET A 78 -5.97 19.34 11.59
C MET A 78 -5.81 19.09 10.09
N ALA A 79 -4.65 18.56 9.65
CA ALA A 79 -4.46 18.19 8.25
C ALA A 79 -5.39 17.04 7.82
N ILE A 80 -5.59 16.04 8.70
CA ILE A 80 -6.55 14.96 8.48
C ILE A 80 -7.97 15.51 8.38
N ALA A 81 -8.37 16.41 9.29
CA ALA A 81 -9.69 17.03 9.26
C ALA A 81 -9.93 17.85 7.98
N ILE A 82 -8.91 18.60 7.51
CA ILE A 82 -8.97 19.35 6.24
C ILE A 82 -9.18 18.37 5.07
N PHE A 83 -8.42 17.28 5.01
CA PHE A 83 -8.58 16.29 3.94
C PHE A 83 -9.97 15.67 3.93
N LEU A 84 -10.49 15.27 5.09
CA LEU A 84 -11.84 14.72 5.22
C LEU A 84 -12.93 15.73 4.87
N LEU A 85 -12.75 17.01 5.25
CA LEU A 85 -13.68 18.09 4.91
C LEU A 85 -13.70 18.35 3.39
N VAL A 86 -12.52 18.47 2.77
CA VAL A 86 -12.43 18.62 1.30
C VAL A 86 -13.06 17.43 0.60
N GLY A 87 -12.82 16.21 1.09
CA GLY A 87 -13.44 14.99 0.56
C GLY A 87 -14.97 14.99 0.70
N LEU A 88 -15.52 15.51 1.80
CA LEU A 88 -16.97 15.67 1.97
C LEU A 88 -17.54 16.70 0.99
N VAL A 89 -16.88 17.85 0.83
CA VAL A 89 -17.28 18.88 -0.13
C VAL A 89 -17.21 18.35 -1.56
N SER A 90 -16.16 17.58 -1.90
CA SER A 90 -16.06 16.88 -3.17
C SER A 90 -17.22 15.92 -3.40
N LEU A 91 -17.60 15.13 -2.37
CA LEU A 91 -18.72 14.21 -2.46
C LEU A 91 -20.06 14.95 -2.67
N ILE A 92 -20.31 16.04 -1.94
CA ILE A 92 -21.50 16.88 -2.12
C ILE A 92 -21.54 17.45 -3.55
N SER A 93 -20.41 17.98 -4.03
CA SER A 93 -20.29 18.46 -5.42
C SER A 93 -20.56 17.33 -6.43
N ALA A 94 -20.08 16.13 -6.15
CA ALA A 94 -20.26 14.96 -7.02
C ALA A 94 -21.72 14.49 -7.10
N ILE A 95 -22.49 14.64 -6.03
CA ILE A 95 -23.92 14.26 -5.99
C ILE A 95 -24.76 15.32 -6.68
N PHE A 96 -24.56 16.60 -6.38
CA PHE A 96 -25.47 17.68 -6.80
C PHE A 96 -25.04 18.40 -8.07
N ILE A 97 -23.72 18.54 -8.34
CA ILE A 97 -23.20 19.33 -9.46
C ILE A 97 -22.81 18.42 -10.62
N THR A 98 -21.85 17.48 -10.40
CA THR A 98 -21.35 16.62 -11.48
C THR A 98 -22.20 15.38 -11.72
N GLN A 99 -23.06 15.02 -10.78
CA GLN A 99 -23.96 13.86 -10.83
C GLN A 99 -23.25 12.57 -11.24
N SER A 100 -22.01 12.39 -10.73
CA SER A 100 -21.09 11.31 -11.11
C SER A 100 -21.06 10.18 -10.11
N VAL A 101 -21.75 10.31 -8.95
CA VAL A 101 -21.68 9.36 -7.84
C VAL A 101 -23.08 9.00 -7.34
N ILE A 102 -23.29 7.72 -7.07
CA ILE A 102 -24.47 7.25 -6.34
C ILE A 102 -24.28 7.61 -4.85
N PRO A 103 -25.19 8.39 -4.23
CA PRO A 103 -24.99 9.02 -2.91
C PRO A 103 -24.53 8.05 -1.82
N HIS A 104 -25.21 6.88 -1.68
CA HIS A 104 -24.87 5.92 -0.64
C HIS A 104 -23.49 5.26 -0.85
N LEU A 105 -23.07 5.04 -2.11
CA LEU A 105 -21.74 4.50 -2.41
C LEU A 105 -20.64 5.51 -2.10
N GLY A 106 -20.81 6.75 -2.54
CA GLY A 106 -19.85 7.81 -2.24
C GLY A 106 -19.69 8.06 -0.75
N LEU A 107 -20.81 8.02 0.01
CA LEU A 107 -20.80 8.14 1.46
C LEU A 107 -20.01 6.98 2.12
N LEU A 108 -20.25 5.74 1.70
CA LEU A 108 -19.52 4.57 2.23
C LEU A 108 -18.01 4.66 1.95
N HIS A 109 -17.61 5.10 0.76
CA HIS A 109 -16.20 5.30 0.44
C HIS A 109 -15.57 6.43 1.26
N TRP A 110 -16.30 7.53 1.50
CA TRP A 110 -15.84 8.61 2.37
C TRP A 110 -15.70 8.16 3.84
N LEU A 111 -16.69 7.44 4.38
CA LEU A 111 -16.63 6.87 5.73
C LEU A 111 -15.44 5.92 5.89
N ARG A 112 -15.12 5.14 4.87
CA ARG A 112 -13.94 4.27 4.85
C ARG A 112 -12.63 5.06 4.95
N ARG A 113 -12.56 6.28 4.40
CA ARG A 113 -11.39 7.17 4.61
C ARG A 113 -11.26 7.60 6.07
N ILE A 114 -12.38 7.90 6.72
CA ILE A 114 -12.40 8.21 8.17
C ILE A 114 -11.89 7.01 8.95
N GLU A 115 -12.38 5.83 8.65
CA GLU A 115 -11.99 4.58 9.30
C GLU A 115 -10.47 4.36 9.23
N TYR A 116 -9.86 4.47 8.06
CA TYR A 116 -8.43 4.28 7.88
C TYR A 116 -7.61 5.33 8.63
N LEU A 117 -7.97 6.60 8.49
CA LEU A 117 -7.25 7.72 9.12
C LEU A 117 -7.40 7.73 10.65
N ALA A 118 -8.51 7.22 11.18
CA ALA A 118 -8.72 7.09 12.62
C ALA A 118 -7.68 6.18 13.27
N LEU A 119 -7.16 5.18 12.55
CA LEU A 119 -6.11 4.28 13.03
C LEU A 119 -4.77 4.99 13.32
N PHE A 120 -4.53 6.16 12.69
CA PHE A 120 -3.41 7.02 13.09
C PHE A 120 -3.51 7.43 14.56
N PHE A 121 -4.69 7.84 15.02
CA PHE A 121 -4.90 8.27 16.41
C PHE A 121 -4.86 7.08 17.37
N VAL A 122 -5.40 5.94 16.97
CA VAL A 122 -5.29 4.68 17.71
C VAL A 122 -3.81 4.34 17.89
N GLY A 123 -3.02 4.36 16.84
CA GLY A 123 -1.57 4.11 16.88
C GLY A 123 -0.82 5.12 17.73
N LEU A 124 -1.14 6.41 17.60
CA LEU A 124 -0.52 7.50 18.34
C LEU A 124 -0.66 7.34 19.86
N THR A 125 -1.76 6.76 20.33
CA THR A 125 -2.04 6.57 21.76
C THR A 125 -1.71 5.17 22.28
N ALA A 126 -1.48 4.22 21.37
CA ALA A 126 -1.20 2.83 21.74
C ALA A 126 0.22 2.62 22.29
N ILE A 127 1.20 3.39 21.83
CA ILE A 127 2.58 3.28 22.29
C ILE A 127 2.77 4.14 23.53
N ARG A 128 2.93 3.49 24.68
CA ARG A 128 3.16 4.15 25.97
C ARG A 128 4.58 3.99 26.47
N ASP A 129 5.22 2.89 26.11
CA ASP A 129 6.56 2.53 26.52
C ASP A 129 7.25 1.63 25.48
N LYS A 130 8.52 1.35 25.73
CA LYS A 130 9.32 0.47 24.89
C LYS A 130 8.77 -0.97 24.85
N LYS A 131 8.24 -1.49 25.97
CA LYS A 131 7.71 -2.86 26.04
C LYS A 131 6.48 -3.03 25.14
N THR A 132 5.65 -2.00 25.09
CA THR A 132 4.47 -1.98 24.20
C THR A 132 4.87 -1.95 22.73
N LEU A 133 5.89 -1.16 22.35
CA LEU A 133 6.43 -1.17 20.99
C LEU A 133 6.98 -2.56 20.62
N ASP A 134 7.83 -3.15 21.48
CA ASP A 134 8.40 -4.49 21.27
C ASP A 134 7.30 -5.56 21.12
N PHE A 135 6.22 -5.42 21.86
CA PHE A 135 5.06 -6.33 21.76
C PHE A 135 4.36 -6.22 20.41
N TYR A 136 4.05 -5.00 19.93
CA TYR A 136 3.39 -4.83 18.63
C TYR A 136 4.30 -5.19 17.45
N LEU A 137 5.60 -4.93 17.54
CA LEU A 137 6.55 -5.37 16.52
C LEU A 137 6.61 -6.91 16.41
N LYS A 138 6.55 -7.62 17.55
CA LYS A 138 6.46 -9.09 17.51
C LYS A 138 5.18 -9.56 16.84
N LEU A 139 4.04 -8.93 17.13
CA LEU A 139 2.77 -9.29 16.48
C LEU A 139 2.80 -9.04 14.98
N LEU A 140 3.32 -7.89 14.53
CA LEU A 140 3.52 -7.61 13.09
C LEU A 140 4.44 -8.66 12.44
N GLY A 141 5.47 -9.13 13.13
CA GLY A 141 6.31 -10.21 12.64
C GLY A 141 5.55 -11.55 12.55
N ILE A 142 4.73 -11.86 13.55
CA ILE A 142 3.89 -13.06 13.56
C ILE A 142 2.89 -13.05 12.39
N THR A 143 2.31 -11.89 12.03
CA THR A 143 1.42 -11.81 10.87
C THR A 143 2.12 -12.13 9.56
N ILE A 144 3.38 -11.72 9.38
CA ILE A 144 4.17 -12.08 8.20
C ILE A 144 4.42 -13.59 8.14
N ILE A 145 4.81 -14.21 9.28
CA ILE A 145 5.04 -15.66 9.35
C ILE A 145 3.75 -16.42 9.08
N ALA A 146 2.63 -16.01 9.68
CA ALA A 146 1.34 -16.66 9.47
C ALA A 146 0.86 -16.54 8.01
N ALA A 147 1.02 -15.35 7.41
CA ALA A 147 0.75 -15.15 6.00
C ALA A 147 1.67 -16.01 5.11
N PHE A 148 2.94 -16.18 5.48
CA PHE A 148 3.87 -17.04 4.79
C PHE A 148 3.44 -18.53 4.85
N VAL A 149 3.05 -19.02 6.02
CA VAL A 149 2.53 -20.39 6.18
C VAL A 149 1.29 -20.60 5.31
N TYR A 150 0.36 -19.64 5.29
CA TYR A 150 -0.81 -19.72 4.43
C TYR A 150 -0.44 -19.69 2.94
N GLY A 151 0.52 -18.83 2.55
CA GLY A 151 1.04 -18.76 1.18
C GLY A 151 1.72 -20.06 0.73
N LEU A 152 2.46 -20.73 1.62
CA LEU A 152 3.00 -22.09 1.37
C LEU A 152 1.85 -23.09 1.16
N GLY A 153 0.83 -23.03 2.00
CA GLY A 153 -0.37 -23.87 1.87
C GLY A 153 -1.06 -23.66 0.52
N GLN A 154 -1.18 -22.43 0.03
CA GLN A 154 -1.73 -22.14 -1.30
C GLN A 154 -0.90 -22.76 -2.41
N LYS A 155 0.43 -22.63 -2.35
CA LYS A 155 1.32 -23.07 -3.42
C LYS A 155 1.53 -24.58 -3.46
N TYR A 156 1.62 -25.24 -2.30
CA TYR A 156 2.04 -26.66 -2.21
C TYR A 156 0.95 -27.59 -1.67
N LEU A 157 -0.05 -27.06 -0.93
CA LEU A 157 -1.09 -27.86 -0.26
C LEU A 157 -2.50 -27.57 -0.80
N THR A 158 -2.62 -26.85 -1.91
CA THR A 158 -3.90 -26.48 -2.55
C THR A 158 -4.90 -25.75 -1.64
N TRP A 159 -4.37 -25.00 -0.65
CA TRP A 159 -5.24 -24.17 0.20
C TRP A 159 -5.95 -23.10 -0.62
N PRO A 160 -7.17 -22.70 -0.21
CA PRO A 160 -7.99 -21.83 -1.02
C PRO A 160 -7.35 -20.44 -1.21
N VAL A 161 -7.52 -19.88 -2.42
CA VAL A 161 -7.17 -18.50 -2.75
C VAL A 161 -8.46 -17.70 -2.73
N ILE A 162 -8.58 -16.75 -1.79
CA ILE A 162 -9.78 -15.94 -1.60
C ILE A 162 -9.52 -14.56 -2.19
N ILE A 163 -10.20 -14.26 -3.29
CA ILE A 163 -10.12 -12.98 -4.00
C ILE A 163 -11.49 -12.30 -3.91
N THR A 164 -11.51 -10.97 -3.79
CA THR A 164 -12.75 -10.18 -3.68
C THR A 164 -12.78 -9.00 -4.67
N GLN A 165 -12.09 -9.13 -5.80
CA GLN A 165 -11.90 -8.02 -6.75
C GLN A 165 -13.06 -7.81 -7.73
N ASN A 166 -13.91 -8.83 -7.95
CA ASN A 166 -15.07 -8.75 -8.84
C ASN A 166 -16.32 -9.39 -8.19
N LEU A 167 -17.47 -9.21 -8.82
CA LEU A 167 -18.79 -9.62 -8.29
C LEU A 167 -18.82 -11.11 -7.96
N GLU A 168 -18.19 -11.93 -8.76
CA GLU A 168 -18.14 -13.37 -8.59
C GLU A 168 -17.30 -13.76 -7.37
N TYR A 169 -16.14 -13.12 -7.21
CA TYR A 169 -15.23 -13.35 -6.08
C TYR A 169 -15.67 -12.64 -4.80
N SER A 170 -16.45 -11.55 -4.89
CA SER A 170 -17.07 -10.92 -3.71
C SER A 170 -18.06 -11.84 -3.00
N LYS A 171 -18.50 -12.92 -3.65
CA LYS A 171 -19.31 -14.00 -3.05
C LYS A 171 -18.50 -14.96 -2.17
N GLY A 172 -17.16 -14.77 -2.07
CA GLY A 172 -16.31 -15.64 -1.27
C GLY A 172 -15.96 -16.97 -1.94
N ILE A 173 -15.97 -17.03 -3.27
CA ILE A 173 -15.58 -18.23 -4.02
C ILE A 173 -14.09 -18.49 -3.77
N ALA A 174 -13.79 -19.69 -3.27
CA ALA A 174 -12.44 -20.15 -3.08
C ALA A 174 -11.88 -20.68 -4.42
N LEU A 175 -10.80 -20.06 -4.89
CA LEU A 175 -10.03 -20.52 -6.04
C LEU A 175 -8.87 -21.41 -5.57
N ARG A 176 -8.28 -22.11 -6.52
CA ARG A 176 -7.02 -22.85 -6.31
C ARG A 176 -5.88 -22.13 -7.02
N TRP A 177 -4.72 -22.13 -6.40
CA TRP A 177 -3.52 -21.66 -7.05
C TRP A 177 -3.14 -22.60 -8.21
N ILE A 178 -2.73 -22.03 -9.32
CA ILE A 178 -2.23 -22.76 -10.49
C ILE A 178 -0.79 -22.30 -10.80
N PRO A 179 0.07 -23.15 -11.39
CA PRO A 179 1.42 -22.76 -11.80
C PRO A 179 1.42 -21.48 -12.64
N GLY A 180 2.36 -20.55 -12.33
CA GLY A 180 2.43 -19.23 -12.99
C GLY A 180 1.49 -18.17 -12.41
N SER A 181 0.58 -18.50 -11.48
CA SER A 181 -0.26 -17.52 -10.82
C SER A 181 0.43 -16.88 -9.60
N HIS A 182 -0.08 -15.71 -9.19
CA HIS A 182 0.41 -14.99 -8.01
C HIS A 182 -0.06 -15.63 -6.72
N ILE A 183 0.71 -15.46 -5.64
CA ILE A 183 0.26 -15.80 -4.29
C ILE A 183 -0.33 -14.55 -3.64
N ASN A 184 -1.55 -14.69 -3.12
CA ASN A 184 -2.23 -13.63 -2.37
C ASN A 184 -2.14 -13.85 -0.85
N SER A 185 -1.85 -15.07 -0.42
CA SER A 185 -1.96 -15.49 0.97
C SER A 185 -3.35 -15.15 1.53
N THR A 186 -3.41 -14.53 2.69
CA THR A 186 -4.66 -14.08 3.34
C THR A 186 -5.20 -12.75 2.77
N PHE A 187 -4.49 -12.10 1.84
CA PHE A 187 -4.85 -10.80 1.28
C PHE A 187 -5.82 -10.93 0.09
N ALA A 188 -6.55 -9.86 -0.21
CA ALA A 188 -7.51 -9.85 -1.31
C ALA A 188 -6.87 -9.94 -2.70
N GLY A 189 -5.63 -9.49 -2.81
CA GLY A 189 -4.86 -9.51 -4.04
C GLY A 189 -3.36 -9.54 -3.76
N HIS A 190 -2.59 -9.95 -4.75
CA HIS A 190 -1.14 -10.02 -4.67
C HIS A 190 -0.48 -8.65 -4.48
N TYR A 191 -1.07 -7.58 -5.03
CA TYR A 191 -0.60 -6.21 -4.84
C TYR A 191 -0.79 -5.73 -3.40
N ASP A 192 -1.92 -6.07 -2.77
CA ASP A 192 -2.22 -5.74 -1.37
C ASP A 192 -1.19 -6.41 -0.44
N LEU A 193 -0.91 -7.70 -0.66
CA LEU A 193 0.15 -8.43 0.05
C LEU A 193 1.53 -7.79 -0.17
N ALA A 194 1.90 -7.54 -1.44
CA ALA A 194 3.21 -6.99 -1.77
C ALA A 194 3.44 -5.62 -1.13
N THR A 195 2.44 -4.74 -1.15
CA THR A 195 2.53 -3.41 -0.54
C THR A 195 2.64 -3.46 0.98
N TYR A 196 1.92 -4.38 1.62
CA TYR A 196 2.05 -4.64 3.05
C TYR A 196 3.50 -5.03 3.42
N LEU A 197 4.14 -5.85 2.59
CA LEU A 197 5.54 -6.24 2.78
C LEU A 197 6.52 -5.10 2.49
N VAL A 198 6.24 -4.22 1.52
CA VAL A 198 7.03 -3.00 1.25
C VAL A 198 7.05 -2.07 2.47
N LEU A 199 5.95 -2.00 3.24
CA LEU A 199 5.90 -1.25 4.50
C LEU A 199 6.74 -1.93 5.60
N LEU A 200 6.57 -3.23 5.79
CA LEU A 200 7.08 -3.91 6.99
C LEU A 200 8.51 -4.42 6.85
N LEU A 201 8.92 -4.91 5.68
CA LEU A 201 10.26 -5.49 5.52
C LEU A 201 11.39 -4.49 5.81
N PRO A 202 11.36 -3.20 5.40
CA PRO A 202 12.40 -2.24 5.80
C PRO A 202 12.49 -2.07 7.32
N ILE A 203 11.37 -2.16 8.04
CA ILE A 203 11.33 -2.10 9.51
C ILE A 203 12.04 -3.33 10.09
N PHE A 204 11.69 -4.54 9.65
CA PHE A 204 12.24 -5.78 10.18
C PHE A 204 13.71 -5.98 9.80
N VAL A 205 14.12 -5.59 8.60
CA VAL A 205 15.53 -5.57 8.19
C VAL A 205 16.32 -4.60 9.08
N SER A 206 15.81 -3.39 9.32
CA SER A 206 16.45 -2.43 10.23
C SER A 206 16.63 -3.00 11.64
N LEU A 207 15.61 -3.67 12.18
CA LEU A 207 15.66 -4.31 13.48
C LEU A 207 16.66 -5.46 13.53
N LEU A 208 16.77 -6.26 12.47
CA LEU A 208 17.70 -7.39 12.35
C LEU A 208 19.16 -6.96 12.55
N PHE A 209 19.54 -5.78 12.03
CA PHE A 209 20.91 -5.25 12.15
C PHE A 209 21.18 -4.48 13.45
N VAL A 210 20.15 -4.26 14.29
CA VAL A 210 20.27 -3.54 15.55
C VAL A 210 20.14 -4.47 16.76
N VAL A 211 19.26 -5.47 16.69
CA VAL A 211 19.00 -6.38 17.81
C VAL A 211 20.17 -7.32 18.03
N ARG A 212 20.67 -7.37 19.29
CA ARG A 212 21.84 -8.20 19.66
C ARG A 212 21.47 -9.58 20.22
N ARG A 213 20.26 -9.69 20.86
CA ARG A 213 19.83 -10.94 21.50
C ARG A 213 19.55 -12.01 20.44
N ILE A 214 20.27 -13.14 20.49
CA ILE A 214 20.23 -14.20 19.48
C ILE A 214 18.80 -14.71 19.18
N ARG A 215 18.01 -15.00 20.20
CA ARG A 215 16.62 -15.47 20.03
C ARG A 215 15.76 -14.48 19.23
N SER A 216 15.89 -13.18 19.53
CA SER A 216 15.16 -12.14 18.81
C SER A 216 15.70 -11.95 17.39
N ARG A 217 17.01 -12.13 17.19
CA ARG A 217 17.64 -12.05 15.86
C ARG A 217 17.21 -13.20 14.96
N VAL A 218 17.12 -14.41 15.49
CA VAL A 218 16.60 -15.59 14.76
C VAL A 218 15.13 -15.36 14.36
N PHE A 219 14.30 -14.89 15.30
CA PHE A 219 12.92 -14.54 14.98
C PHE A 219 12.83 -13.50 13.85
N LEU A 220 13.62 -12.42 13.91
CA LEU A 220 13.64 -11.38 12.89
C LEU A 220 14.13 -11.91 11.53
N LEU A 221 15.11 -12.81 11.53
CA LEU A 221 15.60 -13.46 10.32
C LEU A 221 14.48 -14.30 9.67
N VAL A 222 13.76 -15.10 10.47
CA VAL A 222 12.61 -15.86 9.98
C VAL A 222 11.55 -14.95 9.38
N VAL A 223 11.22 -13.84 10.06
CA VAL A 223 10.25 -12.84 9.55
C VAL A 223 10.71 -12.27 8.20
N VAL A 224 11.98 -11.86 8.09
CA VAL A 224 12.52 -11.26 6.85
C VAL A 224 12.52 -12.29 5.71
N LEU A 225 12.99 -13.51 5.94
CA LEU A 225 13.01 -14.55 4.91
C LEU A 225 11.60 -14.97 4.47
N SER A 226 10.67 -15.10 5.41
CA SER A 226 9.25 -15.36 5.13
C SER A 226 8.63 -14.25 4.29
N GLY A 227 8.90 -12.99 4.65
CA GLY A 227 8.41 -11.83 3.91
C GLY A 227 9.01 -11.70 2.51
N LEU A 228 10.30 -11.98 2.34
CA LEU A 228 10.96 -12.01 1.03
C LEU A 228 10.35 -13.09 0.13
N TRP A 229 10.13 -14.28 0.65
CA TRP A 229 9.50 -15.36 -0.10
C TRP A 229 8.09 -14.97 -0.58
N LEU A 230 7.29 -14.35 0.30
CA LEU A 230 5.96 -13.83 -0.06
C LEU A 230 6.04 -12.75 -1.13
N LEU A 231 6.96 -11.79 -0.98
CA LEU A 231 7.12 -10.67 -1.92
C LEU A 231 7.47 -11.15 -3.33
N ILE A 232 8.33 -12.16 -3.43
CA ILE A 232 8.73 -12.77 -4.69
C ILE A 232 7.55 -13.49 -5.34
N ASN A 233 6.81 -14.29 -4.57
CA ASN A 233 5.69 -15.06 -5.08
C ASN A 233 4.42 -14.22 -5.31
N ALA A 234 4.35 -13.00 -4.79
CA ALA A 234 3.35 -11.99 -5.18
C ALA A 234 3.62 -11.43 -6.59
N ILE A 235 4.81 -11.61 -7.16
CA ILE A 235 5.20 -11.27 -8.54
C ILE A 235 4.90 -9.79 -8.89
N SER A 236 5.03 -8.88 -7.92
CA SER A 236 4.86 -7.43 -8.13
C SER A 236 6.21 -6.76 -8.39
N ARG A 237 6.50 -6.47 -9.66
CA ARG A 237 7.77 -5.84 -10.09
C ARG A 237 8.06 -4.54 -9.37
N ILE A 238 7.07 -3.65 -9.32
CA ILE A 238 7.21 -2.34 -8.69
C ILE A 238 7.41 -2.45 -7.17
N SER A 239 6.73 -3.38 -6.52
CA SER A 239 6.88 -3.58 -5.07
C SER A 239 8.26 -4.10 -4.69
N ILE A 240 8.91 -4.88 -5.55
CA ILE A 240 10.30 -5.31 -5.37
C ILE A 240 11.25 -4.11 -5.40
N VAL A 241 11.12 -3.24 -6.42
CA VAL A 241 11.90 -2.00 -6.51
C VAL A 241 11.64 -1.11 -5.29
N SER A 242 10.38 -0.93 -4.93
CA SER A 242 9.96 -0.15 -3.76
C SER A 242 10.56 -0.68 -2.45
N TYR A 243 10.58 -2.00 -2.27
CA TYR A 243 11.25 -2.65 -1.15
C TYR A 243 12.75 -2.35 -1.12
N MET A 244 13.43 -2.48 -2.26
CA MET A 244 14.87 -2.18 -2.38
C MET A 244 15.19 -0.74 -2.00
N VAL A 245 14.41 0.22 -2.50
CA VAL A 245 14.53 1.64 -2.12
C VAL A 245 14.33 1.80 -0.61
N GLY A 246 13.28 1.19 -0.07
CA GLY A 246 12.94 1.28 1.35
C GLY A 246 14.02 0.74 2.27
N VAL A 247 14.53 -0.46 1.98
CA VAL A 247 15.59 -1.10 2.78
C VAL A 247 16.91 -0.33 2.67
N THR A 248 17.30 0.08 1.47
CA THR A 248 18.53 0.85 1.27
C THR A 248 18.51 2.13 2.09
N LEU A 249 17.41 2.89 2.03
CA LEU A 249 17.29 4.13 2.78
C LEU A 249 17.25 3.89 4.29
N SER A 250 16.55 2.85 4.76
CA SER A 250 16.48 2.52 6.18
C SER A 250 17.84 2.16 6.78
N LEU A 251 18.64 1.35 6.07
CA LEU A 251 19.99 0.98 6.47
C LEU A 251 20.97 2.16 6.37
N PHE A 252 20.80 3.02 5.37
CA PHE A 252 21.56 4.27 5.24
C PHE A 252 21.35 5.17 6.46
N LEU A 253 20.10 5.38 6.89
CA LEU A 253 19.75 6.16 8.09
C LEU A 253 20.36 5.58 9.37
N LEU A 254 20.48 4.26 9.45
CA LEU A 254 21.11 3.55 10.56
C LEU A 254 22.64 3.48 10.44
N LYS A 255 23.25 4.11 9.43
CA LYS A 255 24.69 4.03 9.14
C LYS A 255 25.22 2.60 8.98
N ARG A 256 24.34 1.68 8.55
CA ARG A 256 24.69 0.27 8.29
C ARG A 256 25.07 0.06 6.81
N TYR A 257 25.97 0.88 6.29
CA TYR A 257 26.34 0.90 4.86
C TYR A 257 26.82 -0.45 4.34
N LYS A 258 27.61 -1.19 5.14
CA LYS A 258 28.11 -2.53 4.79
C LYS A 258 26.99 -3.60 4.68
N ALA A 259 25.84 -3.35 5.29
CA ALA A 259 24.70 -4.25 5.21
C ALA A 259 23.88 -4.06 3.91
N ILE A 260 23.99 -2.90 3.27
CA ILE A 260 23.22 -2.58 2.05
C ILE A 260 23.55 -3.58 0.92
N PRO A 261 24.81 -3.75 0.48
CA PRO A 261 25.12 -4.71 -0.59
C PRO A 261 24.75 -6.14 -0.21
N LEU A 262 24.97 -6.53 1.06
CA LEU A 262 24.58 -7.87 1.53
C LEU A 262 23.07 -8.12 1.36
N VAL A 263 22.21 -7.19 1.80
CA VAL A 263 20.76 -7.34 1.70
C VAL A 263 20.31 -7.31 0.24
N ILE A 264 20.91 -6.45 -0.60
CA ILE A 264 20.60 -6.40 -2.03
C ILE A 264 20.97 -7.75 -2.68
N VAL A 265 22.17 -8.26 -2.45
CA VAL A 265 22.60 -9.56 -3.03
C VAL A 265 21.68 -10.70 -2.56
N VAL A 266 21.38 -10.80 -1.26
CA VAL A 266 20.45 -11.83 -0.74
C VAL A 266 19.08 -11.68 -1.40
N SER A 267 18.56 -10.48 -1.55
CA SER A 267 17.28 -10.25 -2.20
C SER A 267 17.32 -10.64 -3.68
N LEU A 268 18.38 -10.30 -4.42
CA LEU A 268 18.55 -10.67 -5.83
C LEU A 268 18.68 -12.19 -6.00
N VAL A 269 19.40 -12.87 -5.11
CA VAL A 269 19.45 -14.35 -5.08
C VAL A 269 18.06 -14.92 -4.88
N PHE A 270 17.29 -14.41 -3.91
CA PHE A 270 15.91 -14.82 -3.73
C PHE A 270 15.05 -14.56 -4.99
N PHE A 271 15.24 -13.46 -5.68
CA PHE A 271 14.48 -13.13 -6.92
C PHE A 271 14.84 -14.06 -8.08
N SER A 272 16.08 -14.55 -8.16
CA SER A 272 16.49 -15.51 -9.19
C SER A 272 15.79 -16.87 -9.10
N PHE A 273 15.26 -17.25 -7.93
CA PHE A 273 14.46 -18.46 -7.77
C PHE A 273 13.03 -18.36 -8.34
N SER A 274 12.60 -17.18 -8.83
CA SER A 274 11.30 -17.02 -9.48
C SER A 274 11.45 -16.93 -10.99
N SER A 275 11.27 -18.05 -11.67
CA SER A 275 11.26 -18.13 -13.14
C SER A 275 10.26 -17.16 -13.78
N ASP A 276 9.11 -16.98 -13.14
CA ASP A 276 8.04 -16.10 -13.62
C ASP A 276 8.43 -14.61 -13.55
N LEU A 277 9.16 -14.20 -12.50
CA LEU A 277 9.71 -12.84 -12.41
C LEU A 277 10.79 -12.62 -13.46
N LEU A 278 11.74 -13.55 -13.56
CA LEU A 278 12.86 -13.43 -14.50
C LEU A 278 12.35 -13.32 -15.94
N SER A 279 11.41 -14.16 -16.34
CA SER A 279 10.81 -14.13 -17.67
C SER A 279 10.07 -12.79 -17.99
N ARG A 280 9.48 -12.14 -16.97
CA ARG A 280 8.83 -10.85 -17.10
C ARG A 280 9.82 -9.68 -17.23
N TYR A 281 10.96 -9.73 -16.52
CA TYR A 281 12.01 -8.71 -16.69
C TYR A 281 12.70 -8.83 -18.05
N VAL A 282 13.03 -10.05 -18.50
CA VAL A 282 13.61 -10.29 -19.82
C VAL A 282 12.70 -9.75 -20.92
N ARG A 283 11.38 -9.98 -20.83
CA ARG A 283 10.41 -9.44 -21.79
C ARG A 283 10.40 -7.90 -21.87
N ILE A 284 10.53 -7.21 -20.73
CA ILE A 284 10.59 -5.73 -20.74
C ILE A 284 11.85 -5.24 -21.43
N ILE A 285 12.99 -5.88 -21.15
CA ILE A 285 14.26 -5.54 -21.79
C ILE A 285 14.17 -5.77 -23.30
N ASP A 286 13.57 -6.88 -23.73
CA ASP A 286 13.39 -7.20 -25.15
C ASP A 286 12.44 -6.21 -25.85
N VAL A 287 11.32 -5.83 -25.19
CA VAL A 287 10.41 -4.81 -25.73
C VAL A 287 11.08 -3.45 -25.80
N GLY A 288 11.80 -3.05 -24.75
CA GLY A 288 12.56 -1.81 -24.72
C GLY A 288 13.64 -1.75 -25.80
N ARG A 289 14.39 -2.84 -25.98
CA ARG A 289 15.40 -2.97 -27.05
C ARG A 289 14.79 -2.84 -28.43
N ARG A 290 13.68 -3.53 -28.71
CA ARG A 290 12.96 -3.43 -29.99
C ARG A 290 12.40 -2.04 -30.27
N GLN A 291 11.94 -1.31 -29.24
CA GLN A 291 11.52 0.09 -29.40
C GLN A 291 12.72 1.02 -29.69
N ILE A 292 13.82 0.83 -29.00
CA ILE A 292 15.06 1.57 -29.27
C ILE A 292 15.55 1.28 -30.67
N ASP A 293 15.60 0.01 -31.08
CA ASP A 293 15.99 -0.39 -32.43
C ASP A 293 15.07 0.24 -33.50
N ARG A 294 13.76 0.31 -33.27
CA ARG A 294 12.81 0.99 -34.17
C ARG A 294 13.07 2.50 -34.26
N ILE A 295 13.44 3.16 -33.15
CA ILE A 295 13.75 4.60 -33.16
C ILE A 295 15.03 4.83 -33.96
N PHE A 296 16.06 3.99 -33.79
CA PHE A 296 17.32 4.12 -34.51
C PHE A 296 17.22 3.70 -35.98
N TYR A 297 16.39 2.70 -36.32
CA TYR A 297 16.16 2.27 -37.73
C TYR A 297 15.28 3.24 -38.52
N ASN A 298 14.41 4.01 -37.84
CA ASN A 298 13.54 5.01 -38.49
C ASN A 298 14.17 6.41 -38.59
N PHE A 299 15.46 6.57 -38.27
CA PHE A 299 16.18 7.76 -38.68
C PHE A 299 16.46 7.63 -40.21
N PRO A 300 15.75 8.37 -41.06
CA PRO A 300 16.00 8.27 -42.53
C PRO A 300 17.41 8.80 -42.78
N SER A 301 18.32 7.92 -43.18
CA SER A 301 19.52 8.36 -43.86
C SER A 301 19.06 9.10 -45.12
N THR A 302 19.48 10.34 -45.27
CA THR A 302 19.13 11.27 -46.35
C THR A 302 19.38 10.71 -47.76
N ALA A 303 19.99 9.54 -47.89
CA ALA A 303 20.25 8.84 -49.14
C ALA A 303 19.07 7.95 -49.63
N ALA A 304 18.06 7.66 -48.81
CA ALA A 304 16.97 6.73 -49.18
C ALA A 304 15.74 7.41 -49.80
N TYR A 305 15.66 8.74 -49.79
CA TYR A 305 14.49 9.46 -50.32
C TYR A 305 14.42 9.55 -51.84
N ALA A 306 15.52 9.33 -52.55
CA ALA A 306 15.56 9.46 -54.01
C ALA A 306 15.16 8.18 -54.78
N GLN A 307 15.09 7.02 -54.16
CA GLN A 307 14.78 5.74 -54.82
C GLN A 307 13.39 5.16 -54.48
N SER A 308 12.62 5.80 -53.62
CA SER A 308 11.37 5.21 -53.11
C SER A 308 10.10 5.55 -53.91
N GLU A 309 10.09 6.58 -54.74
CA GLU A 309 8.88 6.96 -55.48
C GLU A 309 8.55 6.05 -56.66
N GLU A 310 9.55 5.46 -57.30
CA GLU A 310 9.33 4.58 -58.48
C GLU A 310 8.92 3.14 -58.10
N MET A 311 9.32 2.64 -56.92
CA MET A 311 8.97 1.30 -56.43
C MET A 311 7.61 1.22 -55.71
N VAL A 312 7.06 2.30 -55.25
CA VAL A 312 5.79 2.35 -54.49
C VAL A 312 4.58 2.16 -55.45
N SER A 313 4.72 2.59 -56.69
CA SER A 313 3.64 2.47 -57.68
C SER A 313 3.38 1.03 -58.15
N GLN A 314 4.40 0.20 -58.23
CA GLN A 314 4.26 -1.19 -58.67
C GLN A 314 3.96 -2.21 -57.56
N ARG A 315 4.21 -1.88 -56.31
CA ARG A 315 3.88 -2.75 -55.16
C ARG A 315 2.42 -2.68 -54.72
N ARG A 316 1.69 -1.59 -54.98
CA ARG A 316 0.30 -1.43 -54.55
C ARG A 316 -0.71 -2.41 -55.18
N ILE A 317 -0.36 -3.12 -56.21
CA ILE A 317 -1.27 -4.06 -56.89
C ILE A 317 -1.10 -5.52 -56.41
N LYS A 318 0.02 -5.85 -55.75
CA LYS A 318 0.27 -7.22 -55.28
C LYS A 318 0.05 -7.46 -53.79
N GLU A 319 -0.14 -6.41 -52.98
CA GLU A 319 -0.24 -6.53 -51.51
C GLU A 319 -1.68 -6.66 -50.97
N VAL A 320 -2.70 -6.79 -51.84
CA VAL A 320 -4.11 -6.91 -51.41
C VAL A 320 -4.51 -8.36 -51.02
N ILE A 321 -3.64 -9.37 -51.15
CA ILE A 321 -4.02 -10.79 -50.97
C ILE A 321 -3.28 -11.50 -49.80
N LEU A 322 -2.38 -10.85 -49.11
CA LEU A 322 -1.79 -11.42 -47.91
C LEU A 322 -1.89 -10.41 -46.76
N THR A 323 -3.06 -10.38 -46.10
CA THR A 323 -3.10 -9.82 -44.77
C THR A 323 -2.11 -10.64 -43.94
N PRO A 324 -0.97 -10.06 -43.49
CA PRO A 324 -0.13 -10.75 -42.53
C PRO A 324 -1.01 -10.95 -41.28
N THR A 325 -1.16 -12.20 -40.89
CA THR A 325 -1.71 -12.53 -39.58
C THR A 325 -1.00 -11.61 -38.58
N PRO A 326 -1.71 -10.76 -37.81
CA PRO A 326 -1.05 -9.87 -36.92
C PRO A 326 -0.19 -10.73 -36.00
N VAL A 327 1.13 -10.57 -36.12
CA VAL A 327 2.07 -11.17 -35.19
C VAL A 327 1.57 -10.73 -33.82
N PRO A 328 1.27 -11.65 -32.90
CA PRO A 328 0.79 -11.24 -31.59
C PRO A 328 1.82 -10.30 -30.99
N VAL A 329 1.49 -9.01 -30.98
CA VAL A 329 2.27 -8.01 -30.27
C VAL A 329 2.13 -8.42 -28.82
N PHE A 330 3.19 -8.99 -28.25
CA PHE A 330 3.25 -9.29 -26.83
C PHE A 330 3.31 -7.96 -26.08
N GLU A 331 2.17 -7.26 -26.03
CA GLU A 331 1.99 -6.13 -25.16
C GLU A 331 2.06 -6.60 -23.71
N ASP A 332 2.80 -5.89 -22.87
CA ASP A 332 2.62 -6.02 -21.43
C ASP A 332 1.21 -5.52 -21.09
N ARG A 333 0.27 -6.46 -21.07
CA ARG A 333 -1.17 -6.22 -20.91
C ARG A 333 -1.46 -5.28 -19.74
N SER A 334 -0.70 -5.41 -18.69
CA SER A 334 -0.81 -4.59 -17.48
C SER A 334 -0.47 -3.12 -17.75
N THR A 335 0.59 -2.83 -18.48
CA THR A 335 0.99 -1.46 -18.84
C THR A 335 0.02 -0.87 -19.86
N SER A 336 -0.41 -1.65 -20.85
CA SER A 336 -1.37 -1.21 -21.87
C SER A 336 -2.73 -0.81 -21.27
N ILE A 337 -3.27 -1.59 -20.33
CA ILE A 337 -4.53 -1.26 -19.64
C ILE A 337 -4.41 0.05 -18.85
N ARG A 338 -3.31 0.25 -18.12
CA ARG A 338 -3.08 1.49 -17.36
C ARG A 338 -3.02 2.71 -18.27
N LEU A 339 -2.20 2.67 -19.31
CA LEU A 339 -1.97 3.82 -20.19
C LEU A 339 -3.18 4.14 -21.07
N ASN A 340 -3.89 3.12 -21.54
CA ASN A 340 -4.95 3.30 -22.55
C ASN A 340 -6.36 3.38 -21.93
N VAL A 341 -6.57 2.88 -20.73
CA VAL A 341 -7.91 2.79 -20.11
C VAL A 341 -7.98 3.48 -18.74
N GLU A 342 -7.15 3.06 -17.79
CA GLU A 342 -7.29 3.44 -16.39
C GLU A 342 -6.86 4.89 -16.15
N TRP A 343 -5.65 5.26 -16.54
CA TRP A 343 -5.12 6.61 -16.35
C TRP A 343 -5.91 7.68 -17.14
N PRO A 344 -6.26 7.46 -18.44
CA PRO A 344 -7.13 8.40 -19.15
C PRO A 344 -8.52 8.57 -18.53
N ARG A 345 -9.06 7.52 -17.87
CA ARG A 345 -10.32 7.64 -17.12
C ARG A 345 -10.19 8.60 -15.93
N ALA A 346 -9.13 8.45 -15.13
CA ALA A 346 -8.88 9.33 -13.99
C ALA A 346 -8.62 10.79 -14.45
N LEU A 347 -7.89 10.98 -15.55
CA LEU A 347 -7.66 12.32 -16.13
C LEU A 347 -8.96 12.95 -16.65
N ARG A 348 -9.85 12.18 -17.27
CA ARG A 348 -11.20 12.69 -17.67
C ARG A 348 -12.04 13.08 -16.46
N ALA A 349 -11.96 12.31 -15.35
CA ALA A 349 -12.63 12.67 -14.11
C ALA A 349 -12.09 14.00 -13.54
N LEU A 350 -10.78 14.18 -13.52
CA LEU A 350 -10.15 15.46 -13.14
C LEU A 350 -10.58 16.62 -14.07
N ALA A 351 -10.59 16.41 -15.39
CA ALA A 351 -10.98 17.44 -16.36
C ALA A 351 -12.44 17.89 -16.19
N LYS A 352 -13.33 17.00 -15.72
CA LYS A 352 -14.74 17.33 -15.46
C LYS A 352 -14.91 18.29 -14.28
N ASN A 353 -14.09 18.17 -13.25
CA ASN A 353 -14.06 19.10 -12.11
C ASN A 353 -12.64 19.15 -11.50
N PRO A 354 -11.77 20.05 -11.99
CA PRO A 354 -10.37 20.10 -11.56
C PRO A 354 -10.16 20.40 -10.07
N LEU A 355 -11.03 21.20 -9.47
CA LEU A 355 -10.86 21.65 -8.09
C LEU A 355 -11.28 20.56 -7.08
N LEU A 356 -12.45 19.96 -7.27
CA LEU A 356 -13.08 19.05 -6.31
C LEU A 356 -13.15 17.59 -6.82
N GLY A 357 -12.78 17.33 -8.06
CA GLY A 357 -12.93 16.01 -8.67
C GLY A 357 -14.39 15.61 -8.90
N THR A 358 -14.59 14.34 -9.17
CA THR A 358 -15.91 13.75 -9.45
C THR A 358 -16.49 12.95 -8.28
N GLY A 359 -15.87 13.04 -7.10
CA GLY A 359 -16.32 12.41 -5.85
C GLY A 359 -15.82 10.97 -5.67
N TYR A 360 -15.81 10.51 -4.44
CA TYR A 360 -15.47 9.14 -4.10
C TYR A 360 -16.41 8.14 -4.79
N SER A 361 -15.88 7.02 -5.24
CA SER A 361 -16.55 5.98 -6.03
C SER A 361 -16.94 6.36 -7.47
N SER A 362 -16.63 7.56 -7.95
CA SER A 362 -16.85 7.93 -9.35
C SER A 362 -15.97 7.13 -10.31
N ILE A 363 -14.81 6.71 -9.86
CA ILE A 363 -13.90 5.81 -10.59
C ILE A 363 -14.17 4.39 -10.11
N THR A 364 -15.07 3.67 -10.82
CA THR A 364 -15.61 2.38 -10.39
C THR A 364 -14.64 1.21 -10.47
N LEU A 365 -13.60 1.31 -11.30
CA LEU A 365 -12.58 0.29 -11.51
C LEU A 365 -11.24 0.75 -10.90
N ALA A 366 -10.27 -0.17 -10.83
CA ALA A 366 -8.92 0.17 -10.45
C ALA A 366 -8.36 1.28 -11.34
N THR A 367 -7.55 2.14 -10.75
CA THR A 367 -6.78 3.16 -11.48
C THR A 367 -5.33 2.73 -11.58
N ASP A 368 -4.94 1.82 -10.67
CA ASP A 368 -3.56 1.39 -10.51
C ASP A 368 -2.60 2.60 -10.40
N ASN A 369 -3.08 3.71 -9.82
CA ASN A 369 -2.31 4.92 -9.56
C ASN A 369 -3.07 5.79 -8.54
N ASP A 370 -2.64 5.77 -7.29
CA ASP A 370 -3.26 6.54 -6.20
C ASP A 370 -3.26 8.06 -6.46
N TYR A 371 -2.24 8.59 -7.15
CA TYR A 371 -2.18 10.04 -7.44
C TYR A 371 -3.28 10.46 -8.40
N LEU A 372 -3.42 9.73 -9.50
CA LEU A 372 -4.45 10.01 -10.50
C LEU A 372 -5.86 9.73 -9.96
N ARG A 373 -6.00 8.68 -9.14
CA ARG A 373 -7.27 8.38 -8.47
C ARG A 373 -7.66 9.52 -7.53
N LEU A 374 -6.74 9.96 -6.68
CA LEU A 374 -6.97 11.05 -5.74
C LEU A 374 -7.33 12.36 -6.48
N LEU A 375 -6.60 12.69 -7.55
CA LEU A 375 -6.90 13.84 -8.40
C LEU A 375 -8.26 13.71 -9.08
N GLY A 376 -8.61 12.56 -9.63
CA GLY A 376 -9.88 12.33 -10.30
C GLY A 376 -11.08 12.36 -9.35
N GLU A 377 -10.96 11.76 -8.17
CA GLU A 377 -12.04 11.68 -7.19
C GLU A 377 -12.19 12.94 -6.33
N THR A 378 -11.09 13.57 -5.90
CA THR A 378 -11.15 14.71 -4.94
C THR A 378 -10.53 16.00 -5.46
N GLY A 379 -10.10 16.01 -6.71
CA GLY A 379 -9.51 17.17 -7.37
C GLY A 379 -8.17 17.62 -6.79
N ILE A 380 -7.72 18.76 -7.26
CA ILE A 380 -6.45 19.37 -6.82
C ILE A 380 -6.49 19.72 -5.33
N LEU A 381 -7.65 20.17 -4.82
CA LEU A 381 -7.79 20.50 -3.39
C LEU A 381 -7.63 19.28 -2.49
N GLY A 382 -8.25 18.14 -2.85
CA GLY A 382 -8.09 16.89 -2.11
C GLY A 382 -6.67 16.33 -2.20
N PHE A 383 -6.05 16.44 -3.36
CA PHE A 383 -4.66 16.05 -3.56
C PHE A 383 -3.71 16.81 -2.60
N PHE A 384 -3.77 18.14 -2.59
CA PHE A 384 -2.92 18.91 -1.68
C PHE A 384 -3.28 18.72 -0.21
N ALA A 385 -4.56 18.54 0.12
CA ALA A 385 -4.99 18.24 1.48
C ALA A 385 -4.45 16.89 1.98
N PHE A 386 -4.42 15.87 1.13
CA PHE A 386 -3.81 14.58 1.45
C PHE A 386 -2.30 14.69 1.69
N PHE A 387 -1.58 15.36 0.79
CA PHE A 387 -0.13 15.57 0.94
C PHE A 387 0.22 16.47 2.12
N LEU A 388 -0.69 17.37 2.55
CA LEU A 388 -0.50 18.13 3.76
C LEU A 388 -0.36 17.23 5.00
N ILE A 389 -1.07 16.10 5.06
CA ILE A 389 -0.90 15.11 6.14
C ILE A 389 0.55 14.64 6.19
N PHE A 390 1.11 14.20 5.06
CA PHE A 390 2.50 13.75 4.98
C PHE A 390 3.51 14.87 5.27
N ALA A 391 3.24 16.09 4.85
CA ALA A 391 4.08 17.24 5.18
C ALA A 391 4.11 17.52 6.70
N ARG A 392 2.99 17.30 7.40
CA ARG A 392 2.95 17.42 8.87
C ARG A 392 3.66 16.23 9.56
N VAL A 393 3.49 15.02 9.08
CA VAL A 393 4.23 13.83 9.58
C VAL A 393 5.73 14.00 9.34
N ALA A 394 6.15 14.49 8.17
CA ALA A 394 7.55 14.73 7.85
C ALA A 394 8.25 15.69 8.81
N LYS A 395 7.53 16.69 9.38
CA LYS A 395 8.07 17.57 10.44
C LYS A 395 8.45 16.79 11.71
N HIS A 396 7.71 15.75 12.07
CA HIS A 396 8.08 14.86 13.17
C HIS A 396 9.29 14.00 12.79
N PHE A 397 9.34 13.51 11.56
CA PHE A 397 10.49 12.72 11.07
C PHE A 397 11.79 13.53 10.99
N LYS A 398 11.75 14.85 10.72
CA LYS A 398 12.94 15.70 10.85
C LYS A 398 13.55 15.64 12.25
N ARG A 399 12.72 15.64 13.31
CA ARG A 399 13.19 15.47 14.70
C ARG A 399 13.77 14.08 14.93
N ALA A 400 13.24 13.08 14.26
CA ALA A 400 13.69 11.69 14.38
C ALA A 400 15.13 11.48 13.91
N PHE A 401 15.65 12.27 12.97
CA PHE A 401 17.07 12.19 12.55
C PHE A 401 18.02 12.46 13.73
N GLY A 402 17.70 13.40 14.60
CA GLY A 402 18.47 13.63 15.83
C GLY A 402 18.43 12.43 16.80
N ILE A 403 17.24 11.81 16.96
CA ILE A 403 17.04 10.63 17.80
C ILE A 403 17.84 9.44 17.24
N ILE A 404 17.77 9.19 15.93
CA ILE A 404 18.51 8.10 15.28
C ILE A 404 20.01 8.31 15.41
N ARG A 405 20.49 9.53 15.23
CA ARG A 405 21.95 9.86 15.33
C ARG A 405 22.50 9.67 16.74
N LYS A 406 21.71 9.98 17.79
CA LYS A 406 22.13 9.83 19.20
C LYS A 406 22.33 8.36 19.58
N ASP A 407 21.48 7.47 19.10
CA ASP A 407 21.56 6.04 19.44
C ASP A 407 21.02 5.15 18.32
N VAL A 408 21.90 4.85 17.37
CA VAL A 408 21.59 4.00 16.20
C VAL A 408 21.26 2.55 16.58
N ASN A 409 21.73 2.10 17.75
CA ASN A 409 21.58 0.71 18.19
C ASN A 409 20.31 0.42 19.00
N ARG A 410 19.42 1.39 19.17
CA ARG A 410 18.13 1.17 19.85
C ARG A 410 17.06 0.65 18.90
N VAL A 411 16.20 -0.22 19.41
CA VAL A 411 15.03 -0.75 18.70
C VAL A 411 14.13 0.37 18.18
N SER A 412 13.91 1.43 18.99
CA SER A 412 13.13 2.59 18.59
C SER A 412 13.72 3.32 17.38
N SER A 413 15.05 3.48 17.33
CA SER A 413 15.76 4.10 16.21
C SER A 413 15.65 3.24 14.93
N ALA A 414 15.80 1.92 15.07
CA ALA A 414 15.62 0.98 13.96
C ALA A 414 14.18 0.98 13.42
N PHE A 415 13.20 0.99 14.31
CA PHE A 415 11.79 1.09 13.92
C PHE A 415 11.51 2.39 13.15
N ILE A 416 11.92 3.55 13.68
CA ILE A 416 11.71 4.85 13.04
C ILE A 416 12.44 4.91 11.69
N ALA A 417 13.70 4.46 11.63
CA ALA A 417 14.47 4.43 10.39
C ALA A 417 13.82 3.52 9.34
N GLY A 418 13.29 2.36 9.76
CA GLY A 418 12.54 1.45 8.89
C GLY A 418 11.28 2.08 8.34
N VAL A 419 10.49 2.78 9.16
CA VAL A 419 9.28 3.48 8.72
C VAL A 419 9.62 4.62 7.75
N ILE A 420 10.61 5.47 8.09
CA ILE A 420 11.05 6.56 7.21
C ILE A 420 11.59 6.01 5.88
N GLY A 421 12.36 4.93 5.93
CA GLY A 421 12.91 4.28 4.74
C GLY A 421 11.82 3.66 3.86
N ALA A 422 10.76 3.07 4.43
CA ALA A 422 9.68 2.48 3.68
C ALA A 422 8.86 3.50 2.86
N LEU A 423 8.70 4.74 3.35
CA LEU A 423 7.83 5.74 2.73
C LEU A 423 8.18 6.06 1.27
N PRO A 424 9.44 6.39 0.89
CA PRO A 424 9.76 6.64 -0.52
C PRO A 424 9.46 5.43 -1.41
N GLY A 425 9.74 4.21 -0.95
CA GLY A 425 9.37 2.99 -1.65
C GLY A 425 7.86 2.87 -1.85
N LEU A 426 7.07 3.16 -0.82
CA LEU A 426 5.62 3.19 -0.91
C LEU A 426 5.11 4.25 -1.90
N PHE A 427 5.67 5.46 -1.88
CA PHE A 427 5.33 6.50 -2.86
C PHE A 427 5.67 6.12 -4.30
N VAL A 428 6.72 5.34 -4.53
CA VAL A 428 7.00 4.74 -5.85
C VAL A 428 5.94 3.68 -6.18
N ASN A 429 5.53 2.89 -5.21
CA ASN A 429 4.51 1.85 -5.40
C ASN A 429 3.13 2.43 -5.78
N THR A 430 2.75 3.59 -5.20
CA THR A 430 1.49 4.31 -5.50
C THR A 430 1.37 4.80 -6.94
N ILE A 431 2.46 4.87 -7.71
CA ILE A 431 2.41 5.23 -9.14
C ILE A 431 1.74 4.11 -9.97
N PHE A 432 1.81 2.87 -9.48
CA PHE A 432 1.36 1.69 -10.25
C PHE A 432 0.34 0.81 -9.52
N ILE A 433 -0.05 1.19 -8.30
CA ILE A 433 -0.99 0.42 -7.46
C ILE A 433 -1.82 1.37 -6.60
N ASP A 434 -3.13 1.13 -6.50
CA ASP A 434 -4.05 1.85 -5.60
C ASP A 434 -3.91 1.32 -4.16
N ILE A 435 -2.81 1.68 -3.47
CA ILE A 435 -2.49 1.11 -2.17
C ILE A 435 -3.38 1.65 -1.03
N PHE A 436 -3.80 2.90 -1.12
CA PHE A 436 -4.66 3.53 -0.10
C PHE A 436 -6.14 3.12 -0.23
N GLU A 437 -6.50 2.40 -1.30
CA GLU A 437 -7.79 1.71 -1.42
C GLU A 437 -7.78 0.33 -0.76
N ALA A 438 -6.62 -0.28 -0.63
CA ALA A 438 -6.44 -1.59 -0.03
C ALA A 438 -6.62 -1.52 1.50
N SER A 439 -7.81 -1.95 2.02
CA SER A 439 -8.16 -1.79 3.43
C SER A 439 -7.13 -2.35 4.39
N LYS A 440 -6.59 -3.54 4.13
CA LYS A 440 -5.59 -4.18 5.00
C LYS A 440 -4.30 -3.37 5.08
N PHE A 441 -3.81 -2.90 3.93
CA PHE A 441 -2.64 -2.05 3.89
C PHE A 441 -2.92 -0.70 4.56
N ALA A 442 -3.97 0.02 4.14
CA ALA A 442 -4.26 1.37 4.63
C ALA A 442 -4.43 1.40 6.15
N THR A 443 -5.15 0.42 6.73
CA THR A 443 -5.33 0.27 8.18
C THR A 443 -3.99 0.13 8.91
N ILE A 444 -3.15 -0.82 8.49
CA ILE A 444 -1.85 -1.07 9.14
C ILE A 444 -0.89 0.09 8.89
N PHE A 445 -0.93 0.70 7.71
CA PHE A 445 -0.11 1.86 7.38
C PHE A 445 -0.36 3.03 8.35
N TRP A 446 -1.61 3.47 8.51
CA TRP A 446 -1.92 4.58 9.39
C TRP A 446 -1.66 4.25 10.86
N LEU A 447 -1.88 3.00 11.28
CA LEU A 447 -1.53 2.52 12.61
C LEU A 447 -0.02 2.63 12.87
N VAL A 448 0.82 2.18 11.91
CA VAL A 448 2.29 2.21 12.00
C VAL A 448 2.82 3.65 11.95
N ILE A 449 2.24 4.53 11.13
CA ILE A 449 2.56 5.97 11.16
C ILE A 449 2.23 6.57 12.53
N GLY A 450 1.08 6.23 13.10
CA GLY A 450 0.72 6.62 14.47
C GLY A 450 1.74 6.15 15.51
N PHE A 451 2.15 4.87 15.45
CA PHE A 451 3.22 4.32 16.30
C PHE A 451 4.52 5.12 16.16
N SER A 452 4.94 5.44 14.94
CA SER A 452 6.19 6.14 14.69
C SER A 452 6.19 7.55 15.30
N VAL A 453 5.09 8.29 15.16
CA VAL A 453 4.93 9.62 15.76
C VAL A 453 4.89 9.53 17.29
N ALA A 454 4.25 8.51 17.86
CA ALA A 454 4.23 8.26 19.30
C ALA A 454 5.65 8.00 19.85
N VAL A 455 6.41 7.12 19.20
CA VAL A 455 7.80 6.81 19.58
C VAL A 455 8.69 8.05 19.52
N ILE A 456 8.53 8.88 18.47
CA ILE A 456 9.29 10.13 18.35
C ILE A 456 8.94 11.09 19.49
N LYS A 457 7.65 11.27 19.83
CA LYS A 457 7.21 12.13 20.93
C LYS A 457 7.77 11.65 22.28
N LEU A 458 7.73 10.34 22.55
CA LEU A 458 8.29 9.76 23.78
C LEU A 458 9.80 10.01 23.90
N ARG A 459 10.52 9.80 22.78
CA ARG A 459 11.99 9.96 22.74
C ARG A 459 12.45 11.42 22.71
N SER A 460 11.60 12.35 22.32
CA SER A 460 11.91 13.79 22.38
C SER A 460 11.80 14.34 23.80
N ASN A 461 11.12 13.64 24.69
CA ASN A 461 10.94 14.02 26.10
C ASN A 461 11.99 13.34 27.03
N GLU A 462 12.78 12.38 26.52
CA GLU A 462 13.96 11.81 27.17
C GLU A 462 15.23 12.65 26.84
#